data_3d2ba3bad5e1e2d8f5dc48782832ac4e
#
_entry.id   3d2ba3bad5e1e2d8f5dc48782832ac4e
#
_cell.length_a   1.000
_cell.length_b   1.000
_cell.length_c   1.000
_cell.angle_alpha   90.00
_cell.angle_beta   90.00
_cell.angle_gamma   90.00
#
_symmetry.space_group_name_H-M   'P 1'
#
loop_
_entity.id
_entity.type
_entity.pdbx_description
1 polymer ?
#
loop_
_entity_poly.entity_id
_entity_poly.type
_entity_poly.pdbx_seq_one_letter_code
_entity_poly.pdbx_strand_id
1 'polypeptide(L)'
;MAVFVDTGAWFAYFVRRDPDHRAATAWMRQNRQPLVTTDYILDELLTLLKMRENYRVAVAAGEALWQQRVARIEHVTLEDIDRTWEVFRQYHDKDWSFTDCTSKVIIERLRITHAFAFDSHFEQFGTIIRVP
;
A
#
# COMPACT_ATOMS: atom_id res chain seq x y z
N MET A 1 -13.94 10.44 1.51
CA MET A 1 -12.66 10.17 2.17
C MET A 1 -12.08 8.89 1.60
N ALA A 2 -10.84 8.92 1.19
CA ALA A 2 -10.18 7.73 0.64
C ALA A 2 -9.25 7.12 1.69
N VAL A 3 -9.04 5.79 1.59
CA VAL A 3 -8.10 5.07 2.44
C VAL A 3 -6.97 4.56 1.54
N PHE A 4 -5.74 4.85 1.93
CA PHE A 4 -4.56 4.36 1.23
C PHE A 4 -4.29 2.91 1.64
N VAL A 5 -3.95 2.05 0.68
CA VAL A 5 -3.69 0.63 0.97
C VAL A 5 -2.23 0.30 0.69
N ASP A 6 -1.55 -0.17 1.72
CA ASP A 6 -0.15 -0.56 1.66
C ASP A 6 0.03 -1.98 1.13
N THR A 7 1.26 -2.26 0.70
CA THR A 7 1.67 -3.59 0.20
C THR A 7 1.32 -4.71 1.19
N GLY A 8 1.67 -4.54 2.47
CA GLY A 8 1.41 -5.56 3.48
C GLY A 8 -0.06 -5.87 3.68
N ALA A 9 -0.91 -4.86 3.55
CA ALA A 9 -2.36 -5.05 3.65
C ALA A 9 -2.90 -5.83 2.45
N TRP A 10 -2.46 -5.49 1.24
CA TRP A 10 -2.82 -6.26 0.06
C TRP A 10 -2.33 -7.71 0.16
N PHE A 11 -1.08 -7.90 0.61
CA PHE A 11 -0.50 -9.22 0.77
C PHE A 11 -1.35 -10.07 1.74
N ALA A 12 -1.69 -9.52 2.89
CA ALA A 12 -2.54 -10.19 3.86
C ALA A 12 -3.92 -10.51 3.29
N TYR A 13 -4.48 -9.60 2.49
CA TYR A 13 -5.78 -9.80 1.87
C TYR A 13 -5.77 -10.95 0.85
N PHE A 14 -4.73 -11.05 0.03
CA PHE A 14 -4.66 -12.07 -1.03
C PHE A 14 -4.09 -13.40 -0.58
N VAL A 15 -3.33 -13.46 0.52
CA VAL A 15 -2.64 -14.67 0.96
C VAL A 15 -3.35 -15.28 2.16
N ARG A 16 -4.05 -16.39 1.94
CA ARG A 16 -4.89 -17.04 2.95
C ARG A 16 -4.15 -17.44 4.21
N ARG A 17 -2.88 -17.83 4.09
CA ARG A 17 -2.07 -18.30 5.22
C ARG A 17 -1.38 -17.18 5.97
N ASP A 18 -1.50 -15.94 5.51
CA ASP A 18 -0.89 -14.81 6.20
C ASP A 18 -1.55 -14.63 7.58
N PRO A 19 -0.76 -14.38 8.64
CA PRO A 19 -1.32 -14.20 9.98
C PRO A 19 -2.39 -13.11 10.08
N ASP A 20 -2.32 -12.10 9.22
CA ASP A 20 -3.25 -10.98 9.22
C ASP A 20 -4.39 -11.14 8.21
N HIS A 21 -4.48 -12.28 7.53
CA HIS A 21 -5.49 -12.49 6.48
C HIS A 21 -6.91 -12.29 6.99
N ARG A 22 -7.24 -12.85 8.16
CA ARG A 22 -8.56 -12.75 8.73
C ARG A 22 -8.94 -11.30 9.05
N ALA A 23 -8.00 -10.57 9.64
CA ALA A 23 -8.21 -9.16 9.95
C ALA A 23 -8.36 -8.33 8.67
N ALA A 24 -7.54 -8.61 7.64
CA ALA A 24 -7.60 -7.91 6.36
C ALA A 24 -8.94 -8.13 5.66
N THR A 25 -9.40 -9.39 5.58
CA THR A 25 -10.67 -9.70 4.92
C THR A 25 -11.86 -9.13 5.67
N ALA A 26 -11.83 -9.16 7.00
CA ALA A 26 -12.89 -8.58 7.82
C ALA A 26 -12.98 -7.07 7.60
N TRP A 27 -11.83 -6.39 7.60
CA TRP A 27 -11.80 -4.95 7.36
C TRP A 27 -12.33 -4.61 5.96
N MET A 28 -11.92 -5.34 4.94
CA MET A 28 -12.38 -5.11 3.56
C MET A 28 -13.88 -5.27 3.41
N ARG A 29 -14.48 -6.24 4.10
CA ARG A 29 -15.93 -6.46 4.07
C ARG A 29 -16.70 -5.30 4.67
N GLN A 30 -16.16 -4.69 5.72
CA GLN A 30 -16.83 -3.61 6.44
C GLN A 30 -16.57 -2.24 5.82
N ASN A 31 -15.48 -2.10 5.07
CA ASN A 31 -15.08 -0.81 4.52
C ASN A 31 -16.10 -0.32 3.48
N ARG A 32 -16.46 0.96 3.58
CA ARG A 32 -17.33 1.66 2.62
C ARG A 32 -16.63 2.82 1.95
N GLN A 33 -15.38 3.09 2.31
CA GLN A 33 -14.62 4.20 1.76
C GLN A 33 -13.89 3.77 0.49
N PRO A 34 -13.72 4.68 -0.49
CA PRO A 34 -12.91 4.36 -1.66
C PRO A 34 -11.47 4.06 -1.26
N LEU A 35 -10.85 3.14 -1.97
CA LEU A 35 -9.46 2.74 -1.74
C LEU A 35 -8.56 3.32 -2.80
N VAL A 36 -7.34 3.69 -2.39
CA VAL A 36 -6.29 4.20 -3.27
C VAL A 36 -5.02 3.42 -3.01
N THR A 37 -4.35 3.02 -4.07
CA THR A 37 -3.02 2.41 -4.02
C THR A 37 -2.14 3.06 -5.09
N THR A 38 -0.93 2.58 -5.29
CA THR A 38 -0.03 3.16 -6.29
C THR A 38 0.58 2.07 -7.18
N ASP A 39 1.12 2.50 -8.31
CA ASP A 39 1.89 1.62 -9.20
C ASP A 39 3.13 1.05 -8.50
N TYR A 40 3.79 1.82 -7.62
CA TYR A 40 4.93 1.33 -6.85
C TYR A 40 4.51 0.26 -5.85
N ILE A 41 3.35 0.43 -5.20
CA ILE A 41 2.79 -0.61 -4.32
C ILE A 41 2.50 -1.88 -5.14
N LEU A 42 1.91 -1.75 -6.32
CA LEU A 42 1.62 -2.91 -7.16
C LEU A 42 2.89 -3.64 -7.58
N ASP A 43 3.93 -2.89 -7.95
CA ASP A 43 5.23 -3.50 -8.30
C ASP A 43 5.75 -4.34 -7.14
N GLU A 44 5.79 -3.78 -5.95
CA GLU A 44 6.27 -4.48 -4.76
C GLU A 44 5.39 -5.68 -4.43
N LEU A 45 4.08 -5.51 -4.46
CA LEU A 45 3.11 -6.56 -4.15
C LEU A 45 3.23 -7.75 -5.11
N LEU A 46 3.22 -7.49 -6.41
CA LEU A 46 3.27 -8.56 -7.40
C LEU A 46 4.57 -9.33 -7.32
N THR A 47 5.67 -8.65 -7.06
CA THR A 47 6.98 -9.29 -6.84
C THR A 47 6.94 -10.18 -5.61
N LEU A 48 6.45 -9.67 -4.48
CA LEU A 48 6.36 -10.46 -3.24
C LEU A 48 5.44 -11.67 -3.40
N LEU A 49 4.29 -11.50 -4.04
CA LEU A 49 3.36 -12.61 -4.26
C LEU A 49 3.99 -13.69 -5.12
N LYS A 50 4.66 -13.31 -6.19
CA LYS A 50 5.35 -14.27 -7.04
C LYS A 50 6.45 -15.02 -6.31
N MET A 51 7.23 -14.30 -5.50
CA MET A 51 8.40 -14.87 -4.81
C MET A 51 8.03 -15.70 -3.59
N ARG A 52 7.03 -15.28 -2.82
CA ARG A 52 6.67 -15.91 -1.54
C ARG A 52 5.49 -16.87 -1.64
N GLU A 53 4.59 -16.66 -2.60
CA GLU A 53 3.46 -17.54 -2.82
C GLU A 53 3.65 -18.32 -4.12
N ASN A 54 3.05 -17.82 -5.19
CA ASN A 54 3.22 -18.40 -6.52
C ASN A 54 2.75 -17.44 -7.59
N TYR A 55 3.05 -17.77 -8.82
CA TYR A 55 2.70 -16.97 -9.98
C TYR A 55 1.18 -16.77 -10.14
N ARG A 56 0.39 -17.81 -9.85
CA ARG A 56 -1.07 -17.75 -10.03
C ARG A 56 -1.70 -16.71 -9.10
N VAL A 57 -1.27 -16.67 -7.85
CA VAL A 57 -1.77 -15.68 -6.89
C VAL A 57 -1.36 -14.27 -7.33
N ALA A 58 -0.13 -14.11 -7.80
CA ALA A 58 0.34 -12.81 -8.30
C ALA A 58 -0.49 -12.33 -9.49
N VAL A 59 -0.76 -13.20 -10.46
CA VAL A 59 -1.57 -12.85 -11.64
C VAL A 59 -2.99 -12.50 -11.23
N ALA A 60 -3.61 -13.29 -10.37
CA ALA A 60 -4.97 -13.04 -9.91
C ALA A 60 -5.09 -11.69 -9.20
N ALA A 61 -4.14 -11.38 -8.33
CA ALA A 61 -4.10 -10.09 -7.64
C ALA A 61 -3.90 -8.94 -8.62
N GLY A 62 -2.98 -9.10 -9.58
CA GLY A 62 -2.72 -8.09 -10.61
C GLY A 62 -3.95 -7.82 -11.46
N GLU A 63 -4.65 -8.85 -11.90
CA GLU A 63 -5.88 -8.68 -12.68
C GLU A 63 -6.96 -7.95 -11.89
N ALA A 64 -7.12 -8.29 -10.62
CA ALA A 64 -8.10 -7.61 -9.76
C ALA A 64 -7.76 -6.12 -9.57
N LEU A 65 -6.49 -5.80 -9.40
CA LEU A 65 -6.07 -4.44 -9.07
C LEU A 65 -5.89 -3.54 -10.31
N TRP A 66 -5.30 -4.06 -11.41
CA TRP A 66 -5.07 -3.24 -12.60
C TRP A 66 -6.37 -2.76 -13.26
N GLN A 67 -7.46 -3.48 -13.08
CA GLN A 67 -8.76 -3.06 -13.59
C GLN A 67 -9.41 -1.95 -12.74
N GLN A 68 -8.79 -1.60 -11.63
CA GLN A 68 -9.24 -0.54 -10.72
C GLN A 68 -10.67 -0.71 -10.21
N ARG A 69 -11.11 -1.96 -10.06
CA ARG A 69 -12.44 -2.26 -9.49
C ARG A 69 -12.42 -2.23 -7.97
N VAL A 70 -11.27 -2.57 -7.38
CA VAL A 70 -11.12 -2.66 -5.92
C VAL A 70 -10.57 -1.36 -5.35
N ALA A 71 -9.60 -0.75 -6.05
CA ALA A 71 -8.95 0.46 -5.62
C ALA A 71 -8.52 1.28 -6.84
N ARG A 72 -8.50 2.59 -6.69
CA ARG A 72 -7.93 3.46 -7.71
C ARG A 72 -6.41 3.39 -7.63
N ILE A 73 -5.75 3.33 -8.77
CA ILE A 73 -4.29 3.35 -8.86
C ILE A 73 -3.85 4.79 -9.13
N GLU A 74 -3.14 5.35 -8.17
CA GLU A 74 -2.49 6.64 -8.33
C GLU A 74 -1.07 6.40 -8.83
N HIS A 75 -0.74 6.96 -9.99
CA HIS A 75 0.61 6.80 -10.54
C HIS A 75 1.57 7.77 -9.89
N VAL A 76 2.74 7.26 -9.51
CA VAL A 76 3.83 8.08 -8.97
C VAL A 76 4.43 8.87 -10.13
N THR A 77 4.34 10.19 -10.07
CA THR A 77 4.85 11.07 -11.13
C THR A 77 6.35 11.31 -10.97
N LEU A 78 6.97 11.90 -11.99
CA LEU A 78 8.38 12.30 -11.89
C LEU A 78 8.59 13.30 -10.75
N GLU A 79 7.65 14.22 -10.58
CA GLU A 79 7.70 15.18 -9.48
C GLU A 79 7.61 14.47 -8.11
N ASP A 80 6.73 13.48 -8.01
CA ASP A 80 6.62 12.66 -6.80
C ASP A 80 7.95 11.94 -6.51
N ILE A 81 8.63 11.44 -7.54
CA ILE A 81 9.93 10.76 -7.39
C ILE A 81 10.98 11.73 -6.83
N ASP A 82 11.03 12.96 -7.33
CA ASP A 82 11.97 13.96 -6.81
C ASP A 82 11.75 14.20 -5.32
N ARG A 83 10.49 14.33 -4.91
CA ARG A 83 10.14 14.49 -3.49
C ARG A 83 10.45 13.22 -2.69
N THR A 84 10.18 12.06 -3.26
CA THR A 84 10.49 10.77 -2.63
C THR A 84 11.98 10.63 -2.35
N TRP A 85 12.83 11.05 -3.29
CA TRP A 85 14.27 11.01 -3.11
C TRP A 85 14.70 11.86 -1.91
N GLU A 86 14.11 13.05 -1.75
CA GLU A 86 14.38 13.91 -0.59
C GLU A 86 13.95 13.25 0.72
N VAL A 87 12.76 12.64 0.75
CA VAL A 87 12.25 11.93 1.92
C VAL A 87 13.16 10.76 2.26
N PHE A 88 13.57 9.99 1.28
CA PHE A 88 14.43 8.83 1.46
C PHE A 88 15.78 9.24 2.07
N ARG A 89 16.36 10.34 1.64
CA ARG A 89 17.60 10.87 2.18
C ARG A 89 17.43 11.46 3.58
N GLN A 90 16.34 12.18 3.81
CA GLN A 90 16.08 12.87 5.08
C GLN A 90 15.86 11.89 6.23
N TYR A 91 15.08 10.84 6.00
CA TYR A 91 14.71 9.88 7.04
C TYR A 91 15.61 8.65 7.02
N HIS A 92 16.92 8.86 6.94
CA HIS A 92 17.92 7.80 6.91
C HIS A 92 17.94 6.94 8.20
N ASP A 93 17.38 7.46 9.29
CA ASP A 93 17.26 6.77 10.57
C ASP A 93 16.02 5.86 10.67
N LYS A 94 15.17 5.85 9.65
CA LYS A 94 13.97 5.00 9.58
C LYS A 94 14.22 3.80 8.68
N ASP A 95 13.51 2.71 8.96
CA ASP A 95 13.56 1.50 8.14
C ASP A 95 12.58 1.56 6.96
N TRP A 96 12.35 2.75 6.44
CA TRP A 96 11.43 2.92 5.31
C TRP A 96 12.09 2.51 4.01
N SER A 97 11.41 1.65 3.26
CA SER A 97 11.83 1.35 1.88
C SER A 97 11.59 2.56 0.99
N PHE A 98 12.15 2.53 -0.23
CA PHE A 98 11.84 3.57 -1.21
C PHE A 98 10.34 3.62 -1.51
N THR A 99 9.71 2.44 -1.62
CA THR A 99 8.25 2.36 -1.80
C THR A 99 7.49 2.99 -0.64
N ASP A 100 7.93 2.78 0.61
CA ASP A 100 7.33 3.47 1.77
C ASP A 100 7.41 4.98 1.62
N CYS A 101 8.55 5.48 1.15
CA CYS A 101 8.73 6.91 0.93
C CYS A 101 7.81 7.43 -0.18
N THR A 102 7.60 6.66 -1.28
CA THR A 102 6.62 7.04 -2.30
C THR A 102 5.22 7.12 -1.70
N SER A 103 4.88 6.17 -0.84
CA SER A 103 3.58 6.16 -0.17
C SER A 103 3.36 7.41 0.67
N LYS A 104 4.37 7.82 1.44
CA LYS A 104 4.30 9.04 2.23
C LYS A 104 4.02 10.27 1.35
N VAL A 105 4.74 10.38 0.23
CA VAL A 105 4.59 11.51 -0.70
C VAL A 105 3.19 11.54 -1.31
N ILE A 106 2.67 10.39 -1.75
CA ILE A 106 1.33 10.30 -2.33
C ILE A 106 0.24 10.61 -1.30
N ILE A 107 0.38 10.07 -0.10
CA ILE A 107 -0.56 10.32 1.00
C ILE A 107 -0.66 11.83 1.29
N GLU A 108 0.49 12.50 1.36
CA GLU A 108 0.51 13.94 1.59
C GLU A 108 -0.09 14.73 0.42
N ARG A 109 0.27 14.36 -0.82
CA ARG A 109 -0.25 15.04 -2.02
C ARG A 109 -1.78 14.92 -2.11
N LEU A 110 -2.32 13.76 -1.81
CA LEU A 110 -3.76 13.50 -1.88
C LEU A 110 -4.50 13.87 -0.59
N ARG A 111 -3.77 14.31 0.45
CA ARG A 111 -4.33 14.66 1.76
C ARG A 111 -5.13 13.52 2.39
N ILE A 112 -4.62 12.32 2.24
CA ILE A 112 -5.22 11.12 2.83
C ILE A 112 -4.85 11.07 4.31
N THR A 113 -5.81 10.69 5.15
CA THR A 113 -5.62 10.62 6.60
C THR A 113 -5.63 9.20 7.14
N HIS A 114 -6.11 8.23 6.38
CA HIS A 114 -6.22 6.84 6.82
C HIS A 114 -5.46 5.91 5.87
N ALA A 115 -4.75 4.96 6.44
CA ALA A 115 -4.04 3.93 5.67
C ALA A 115 -4.39 2.55 6.20
N PHE A 116 -4.79 1.67 5.29
CA PHE A 116 -4.97 0.26 5.57
C PHE A 116 -3.61 -0.42 5.48
N ALA A 117 -3.05 -0.74 6.63
CA ALA A 117 -1.69 -1.25 6.75
C ALA A 117 -1.53 -2.02 8.06
N PHE A 118 -0.66 -3.02 8.04
CA PHE A 118 -0.27 -3.75 9.24
C PHE A 118 1.11 -3.33 9.74
N ASP A 119 1.86 -2.61 8.92
CA ASP A 119 3.19 -2.13 9.24
C ASP A 119 3.11 -0.86 10.07
N SER A 120 3.92 -0.78 11.14
CA SER A 120 4.00 0.39 12.00
C SER A 120 4.61 1.62 11.33
N HIS A 121 5.24 1.47 10.15
CA HIS A 121 5.83 2.60 9.42
C HIS A 121 4.81 3.70 9.17
N PHE A 122 3.55 3.34 8.93
CA PHE A 122 2.50 4.33 8.65
C PHE A 122 2.18 5.22 9.86
N GLU A 123 2.35 4.71 11.05
CA GLU A 123 2.19 5.52 12.27
C GLU A 123 3.30 6.57 12.39
N GLN A 124 4.45 6.33 11.75
CA GLN A 124 5.59 7.24 11.75
C GLN A 124 5.47 8.34 10.70
N PHE A 125 4.47 8.29 9.82
CA PHE A 125 4.26 9.29 8.77
C PHE A 125 3.57 10.56 9.27
N GLY A 126 3.43 10.72 10.58
CA GLY A 126 2.83 11.91 11.18
C GLY A 126 1.36 11.71 11.51
N THR A 127 0.45 12.38 10.80
CA THR A 127 -0.98 12.42 11.15
C THR A 127 -1.80 11.26 10.55
N ILE A 128 -1.16 10.22 10.05
CA ILE A 128 -1.86 9.08 9.45
C ILE A 128 -2.46 8.18 10.53
N ILE A 129 -3.72 7.82 10.34
CA ILE A 129 -4.43 6.86 11.18
C ILE A 129 -4.36 5.51 10.49
N ARG A 130 -3.71 4.56 11.13
CA ARG A 130 -3.60 3.19 10.59
C ARG A 130 -4.87 2.40 10.93
N VAL A 131 -5.41 1.69 9.92
CA VAL A 131 -6.54 0.77 10.07
C VAL A 131 -6.11 -0.60 9.57
N PRO A 132 -6.67 -1.69 10.06
CA PRO A 132 -7.67 -1.81 11.13
C PRO A 132 -7.20 -1.38 12.48
#